data_a7101059b5d37c4ecb9576f2aa523171
#
_entry.id   a7101059b5d37c4ecb9576f2aa523171
#
_cell.length_a   1.000
_cell.length_b   1.000
_cell.length_c   1.000
_cell.angle_alpha   90.00
_cell.angle_beta   90.00
_cell.angle_gamma   90.00
#
_symmetry.space_group_name_H-M   'P 1'
#
loop_
_entity.id
_entity.type
_entity.pdbx_description
1 polymer ?
#
loop_
_entity_poly.entity_id
_entity_poly.type
_entity_poly.pdbx_seq_one_letter_code
_entity_poly.pdbx_strand_id
1 'polypeptide(L)' 'MNNVRQDNDLIKEIIEKHFENMVDDVLEHTETYYEALGAITSIKGWNIPHMIHLADCLGKAIRKRAMQQKTPNHRN' A
#
# COMPACT_ATOMS: atom_id res chain seq x y z
N MET A 1 0.98 -27.12 -17.57
CA MET A 1 0.62 -26.16 -18.12
C MET A 1 -0.25 -25.25 -17.44
N ASN A 2 -1.38 -25.61 -17.11
CA ASN A 2 -2.26 -24.80 -16.39
C ASN A 2 -1.70 -24.42 -15.06
N ASN A 3 -0.88 -25.27 -14.52
CA ASN A 3 -0.33 -25.03 -13.23
C ASN A 3 0.53 -23.79 -13.17
N VAL A 4 1.24 -23.51 -14.22
CA VAL A 4 2.11 -22.35 -14.22
C VAL A 4 1.30 -21.08 -14.12
N ARG A 5 0.18 -21.05 -14.85
CA ARG A 5 -0.63 -19.91 -14.80
C ARG A 5 -1.28 -19.75 -13.48
N GLN A 6 -1.74 -20.80 -12.91
CA GLN A 6 -2.36 -20.77 -11.62
C GLN A 6 -1.38 -20.35 -10.55
N ASP A 7 -0.14 -20.80 -10.66
CA ASP A 7 0.86 -20.42 -9.69
C ASP A 7 1.14 -18.93 -9.74
N ASN A 8 1.16 -18.35 -10.92
CA ASN A 8 1.39 -16.94 -11.05
C ASN A 8 0.25 -16.14 -10.44
N ASP A 9 -0.96 -16.59 -10.64
CA ASP A 9 -2.10 -15.92 -10.08
C ASP A 9 -2.10 -16.00 -8.57
N LEU A 10 -1.72 -17.16 -8.05
CA LEU A 10 -1.66 -17.34 -6.63
C LEU A 10 -0.60 -16.45 -6.00
N ILE A 11 0.55 -16.38 -6.63
CA ILE A 11 1.62 -15.54 -6.13
C ILE A 11 1.21 -14.08 -6.15
N LYS A 12 0.52 -13.68 -7.19
CA LYS A 12 0.05 -12.32 -7.29
C LYS A 12 -0.88 -12.01 -6.13
N GLU A 13 -1.79 -12.92 -5.82
CA GLU A 13 -2.71 -12.73 -4.73
C GLU A 13 -1.99 -12.63 -3.39
N ILE A 14 -0.97 -13.44 -3.20
CA ILE A 14 -0.20 -13.42 -1.98
C ILE A 14 0.48 -12.06 -1.81
N ILE A 15 1.08 -11.58 -2.88
CA ILE A 15 1.76 -10.29 -2.83
C ILE A 15 0.77 -9.18 -2.53
N GLU A 16 -0.36 -9.21 -3.18
CA GLU A 16 -1.36 -8.18 -2.98
C GLU A 16 -1.89 -8.18 -1.55
N LYS A 17 -2.06 -9.36 -0.99
CA LYS A 17 -2.55 -9.47 0.34
C LYS A 17 -1.54 -8.92 1.35
N HIS A 18 -0.27 -9.26 1.17
CA HIS A 18 0.75 -8.75 2.05
C HIS A 18 0.87 -7.24 1.92
N PHE A 19 0.69 -6.76 0.71
CA PHE A 19 0.78 -5.34 0.47
C PHE A 19 -0.35 -4.62 1.20
N GLU A 20 -1.56 -5.17 1.17
CA GLU A 20 -2.69 -4.62 1.88
C GLU A 20 -2.42 -4.62 3.38
N ASN A 21 -1.81 -5.69 3.87
CA ASN A 21 -1.49 -5.78 5.29
C ASN A 21 -0.46 -4.72 5.68
N MET A 22 0.48 -4.43 4.80
CA MET A 22 1.46 -3.40 5.08
C MET A 22 0.78 -2.04 5.16
N VAL A 23 -0.16 -1.79 4.26
CA VAL A 23 -0.89 -0.54 4.28
C VAL A 23 -1.66 -0.42 5.59
N ASP A 24 -2.32 -1.50 6.00
CA ASP A 24 -3.06 -1.51 7.25
C ASP A 24 -2.14 -1.21 8.43
N ASP A 25 -0.97 -1.82 8.44
CA ASP A 25 -0.03 -1.62 9.52
C ASP A 25 0.43 -0.17 9.61
N VAL A 26 0.73 0.42 8.46
CA VAL A 26 1.15 1.80 8.44
C VAL A 26 0.04 2.70 8.97
N LEU A 27 -1.18 2.44 8.52
CA LEU A 27 -2.29 3.26 8.92
C LEU A 27 -2.63 3.10 10.40
N GLU A 28 -2.33 1.93 10.95
CA GLU A 28 -2.56 1.72 12.35
C GLU A 28 -1.59 2.48 13.22
N HIS A 29 -0.40 2.75 12.72
CA HIS A 29 0.62 3.44 13.46
C HIS A 29 0.67 4.93 13.20
N THR A 30 -0.25 5.44 12.40
CA THR A 30 -0.30 6.87 12.12
C THR A 30 -1.72 7.34 12.38
N GLU A 31 -1.87 8.59 12.66
CA GLU A 31 -3.19 9.12 12.98
C GLU A 31 -3.97 9.62 11.79
N THR A 32 -3.28 10.02 10.76
CA THR A 32 -3.95 10.52 9.58
C THR A 32 -3.30 9.94 8.33
N TYR A 33 -4.03 10.01 7.23
CA TYR A 33 -3.46 9.58 5.95
C TYR A 33 -2.29 10.50 5.57
N TYR A 34 -2.37 11.75 5.94
CA TYR A 34 -1.32 12.69 5.63
C TYR A 34 -0.03 12.28 6.35
N GLU A 35 -0.14 11.88 7.61
CA GLU A 35 0.97 11.41 8.38
C GLU A 35 1.56 10.15 7.78
N ALA A 36 0.70 9.26 7.34
CA ALA A 36 1.15 8.01 6.73
C ALA A 36 1.94 8.29 5.46
N LEU A 37 1.46 9.21 4.63
CA LEU A 37 2.17 9.55 3.41
C LEU A 37 3.50 10.22 3.72
N GLY A 38 3.55 11.03 4.76
CA GLY A 38 4.80 11.66 5.16
C GLY A 38 5.84 10.64 5.60
N ALA A 39 5.39 9.65 6.36
CA ALA A 39 6.29 8.60 6.82
C ALA A 39 6.83 7.81 5.64
N ILE A 40 5.97 7.48 4.69
CA ILE A 40 6.40 6.74 3.51
C ILE A 40 7.38 7.57 2.68
N THR A 41 7.13 8.87 2.57
CA THR A 41 8.02 9.74 1.82
C THR A 41 9.40 9.80 2.47
N SER A 42 9.45 9.72 3.80
CA SER A 42 10.73 9.73 4.50
C SER A 42 11.59 8.55 4.09
N ILE A 43 10.97 7.41 3.84
CA ILE A 43 11.71 6.23 3.45
C ILE A 43 12.45 6.46 2.16
N LYS A 44 11.88 7.25 1.26
CA LYS A 44 12.51 7.52 -0.01
C LYS A 44 13.82 8.28 0.21
N GLY A 45 13.91 9.02 1.28
CA GLY A 45 15.12 9.77 1.60
C GLY A 45 16.27 8.89 2.02
N TRP A 46 15.98 7.63 2.35
CA TRP A 46 17.04 6.72 2.74
C TRP A 46 17.88 6.31 1.53
N ASN A 47 17.38 6.58 0.34
CA ASN A 47 18.13 6.30 -0.89
C ASN A 47 18.48 4.84 -1.11
N ILE A 48 17.59 3.97 -0.76
CA ILE A 48 17.73 2.54 -0.98
C ILE A 48 16.77 2.19 -2.11
N PRO A 49 17.27 1.81 -3.27
CA PRO A 49 16.44 1.67 -4.47
C PRO A 49 15.18 0.84 -4.31
N HIS A 50 15.29 -0.34 -3.72
CA HIS A 50 14.09 -1.17 -3.62
C HIS A 50 13.10 -0.60 -2.63
N MET A 51 13.56 0.17 -1.65
CA MET A 51 12.65 0.79 -0.70
C MET A 51 11.95 1.97 -1.33
N ILE A 52 12.62 2.67 -2.22
CA ILE A 52 12.01 3.79 -2.91
C ILE A 52 10.84 3.29 -3.73
N HIS A 53 11.06 2.19 -4.44
CA HIS A 53 10.02 1.65 -5.28
C HIS A 53 8.84 1.18 -4.44
N LEU A 54 9.12 0.51 -3.34
CA LEU A 54 8.09 0.04 -2.46
C LEU A 54 7.32 1.22 -1.85
N ALA A 55 8.04 2.26 -1.48
CA ALA A 55 7.41 3.45 -0.91
C ALA A 55 6.45 4.10 -1.89
N ASP A 56 6.82 4.14 -3.16
CA ASP A 56 5.94 4.68 -4.17
C ASP A 56 4.65 3.88 -4.24
N CYS A 57 4.77 2.57 -4.22
CA CYS A 57 3.60 1.71 -4.29
C CYS A 57 2.73 1.87 -3.04
N LEU A 58 3.36 1.96 -1.87
CA LEU A 58 2.61 2.13 -0.64
C LEU A 58 1.91 3.47 -0.62
N GLY A 59 2.57 4.51 -1.11
CA GLY A 59 1.96 5.83 -1.16
C GLY A 59 0.71 5.83 -2.02
N LYS A 60 0.76 5.15 -3.15
CA LYS A 60 -0.38 5.07 -4.03
C LYS A 60 -1.52 4.31 -3.37
N ALA A 61 -1.19 3.22 -2.69
CA ALA A 61 -2.19 2.42 -2.02
C ALA A 61 -2.86 3.20 -0.89
N ILE A 62 -2.09 3.97 -0.16
CA ILE A 62 -2.63 4.77 0.93
C ILE A 62 -3.55 5.84 0.39
N ARG A 63 -3.16 6.49 -0.69
CA ARG A 63 -4.02 7.50 -1.29
C ARG A 63 -5.32 6.90 -1.78
N LYS A 64 -5.23 5.73 -2.37
CA LYS A 64 -6.41 5.07 -2.86
C LYS A 64 -7.34 4.72 -1.72
N ARG A 65 -6.78 4.24 -0.60
CA ARG A 65 -7.57 3.89 0.56
C ARG A 65 -8.27 5.13 1.13
N ALA A 66 -7.56 6.24 1.16
CA ALA A 66 -8.11 7.48 1.66
C ALA A 66 -9.27 7.94 0.79
N MET A 67 -9.13 7.82 -0.50
CA MET A 67 -10.18 8.22 -1.39
C MET A 67 -11.42 7.35 -1.26
N GLN A 68 -11.20 6.08 -1.07
CA GLN A 68 -12.31 5.17 -0.89
C GLN A 68 -13.10 5.48 0.38
N GLN A 69 -12.39 5.78 1.45
CA GLN A 69 -13.05 6.09 2.67
C GLN A 69 -13.74 7.41 2.62
N LYS A 70 -13.21 8.36 1.91
CA LYS A 70 -13.80 9.60 1.85
C LYS A 70 -15.13 9.56 1.20
N THR A 71 -15.27 8.76 0.18
CA THR A 71 -16.50 8.64 -0.54
C THR A 71 -17.67 8.31 0.31
N PRO A 72 -17.63 7.27 1.11
CA PRO A 72 -18.75 6.92 1.92
C PRO A 72 -19.04 7.99 2.94
N ASN A 73 -18.04 8.57 3.49
CA ASN A 73 -18.26 9.51 4.47
C ASN A 73 -18.93 10.69 3.96
N HIS A 74 -18.68 10.97 2.77
CA HIS A 74 -19.19 12.05 2.26
C HIS A 74 -20.61 12.10 2.21
N ARG A 75 -21.24 11.06 2.07
CA ARG A 75 -22.51 11.02 2.00
C ARG A 75 -23.18 11.34 3.14
N ASN A 76 -22.73 11.35 4.11
CA ASN A 76 -23.47 11.65 5.22
C ASN A 76 -23.34 12.95 5.55
#